data_d8465eaa8f1ab4e84a59b11e80e03146
#
_entry.id   d8465eaa8f1ab4e84a59b11e80e03146
#
_cell.length_a   1.000
_cell.length_b   1.000
_cell.length_c   1.000
_cell.angle_alpha   90.00
_cell.angle_beta   90.00
_cell.angle_gamma   90.00
#
_symmetry.space_group_name_H-M   'P 1'
#
loop_
_entity.id
_entity.type
_entity.pdbx_description
1 polymer ?
#
loop_
_entity_poly.entity_id
_entity_poly.type
_entity_poly.pdbx_seq_one_letter_code
_entity_poly.pdbx_strand_id
1 'polypeptide(L)'
;MKLIGAEPGMKAVMTRNSDHFVSLGGRVAIARRVKAHLLVSIHADAWVKSNVRGSSGFALSQKGATSAAARWLAKNQNESDLIGGVNIATVNKQVATVLVDMTSTWTIGYSLGLGAAVLDELRSINRLHKGKVEQAGFAVLKGQGIPSILVETAFISNPTEEQLLKNANHQQKLAQAILTGIKKQLAADKTLVEQG
;
A
#
# COMPACT_ATOMS: atom_id res chain seq x y z
N MET A 1 -2.27 -0.83 -13.78
CA MET A 1 -1.59 -1.56 -14.89
C MET A 1 -1.50 -0.73 -16.16
N LYS A 2 -2.62 -0.48 -16.87
CA LYS A 2 -2.60 0.22 -18.18
C LYS A 2 -1.86 1.57 -18.12
N LEU A 3 -2.11 2.40 -17.10
CA LEU A 3 -1.47 3.71 -16.95
C LEU A 3 0.05 3.60 -16.78
N ILE A 4 0.53 2.71 -15.92
CA ILE A 4 1.97 2.50 -15.72
C ILE A 4 2.61 1.94 -16.98
N GLY A 5 1.95 0.98 -17.66
CA GLY A 5 2.46 0.39 -18.89
C GLY A 5 2.55 1.36 -20.09
N ALA A 6 1.88 2.52 -20.01
CA ALA A 6 1.99 3.60 -20.98
C ALA A 6 3.16 4.57 -20.68
N GLU A 7 3.77 4.48 -19.51
CA GLU A 7 4.88 5.34 -19.11
C GLU A 7 6.22 4.75 -19.57
N PRO A 8 7.06 5.51 -20.26
CA PRO A 8 8.41 5.04 -20.64
C PRO A 8 9.23 4.63 -19.43
N GLY A 9 9.93 3.50 -19.52
CA GLY A 9 10.78 2.99 -18.44
C GLY A 9 10.04 2.41 -17.23
N MET A 10 8.70 2.35 -17.24
CA MET A 10 7.92 1.79 -16.14
C MET A 10 7.26 0.46 -16.51
N LYS A 11 7.30 -0.50 -15.61
CA LYS A 11 6.62 -1.79 -15.74
C LYS A 11 5.83 -2.07 -14.47
N ALA A 12 4.59 -2.51 -14.63
CA ALA A 12 3.76 -2.92 -13.50
C ALA A 12 3.52 -4.44 -13.53
N VAL A 13 3.61 -5.05 -12.35
CA VAL A 13 3.25 -6.44 -12.11
C VAL A 13 2.19 -6.49 -11.03
N MET A 14 1.11 -7.22 -11.25
CA MET A 14 0.08 -7.44 -10.24
C MET A 14 0.43 -8.66 -9.40
N THR A 15 0.17 -8.59 -8.10
CA THR A 15 0.31 -9.75 -7.20
C THR A 15 -0.82 -10.76 -7.39
N ARG A 16 -1.96 -10.32 -7.97
CA ARG A 16 -3.04 -11.18 -8.47
C ARG A 16 -3.73 -10.50 -9.64
N ASN A 17 -4.27 -11.26 -10.58
CA ASN A 17 -4.91 -10.78 -11.80
C ASN A 17 -6.38 -11.22 -11.94
N SER A 18 -6.90 -11.92 -10.95
CA SER A 18 -8.29 -12.38 -10.87
C SER A 18 -8.76 -12.41 -9.41
N ASP A 19 -10.00 -12.78 -9.17
CA ASP A 19 -10.56 -12.92 -7.82
C ASP A 19 -10.15 -14.25 -7.18
N HIS A 20 -8.90 -14.32 -6.73
CA HIS A 20 -8.37 -15.41 -5.93
C HIS A 20 -7.55 -14.86 -4.76
N PHE A 21 -7.47 -15.61 -3.70
CA PHE A 21 -6.69 -15.23 -2.53
C PHE A 21 -5.19 -15.37 -2.79
N VAL A 22 -4.43 -14.36 -2.39
CA VAL A 22 -2.97 -14.40 -2.29
C VAL A 22 -2.59 -13.87 -0.92
N SER A 23 -1.92 -14.69 -0.13
CA SER A 23 -1.49 -14.31 1.23
C SER A 23 -0.61 -13.05 1.22
N LEU A 24 -0.58 -12.32 2.33
CA LEU A 24 0.24 -11.11 2.46
C LEU A 24 1.72 -11.41 2.21
N GLY A 25 2.23 -12.52 2.77
CA GLY A 25 3.58 -13.00 2.48
C GLY A 25 3.80 -13.39 1.02
N GLY A 26 2.79 -13.99 0.38
CA GLY A 26 2.80 -14.32 -1.05
C GLY A 26 2.91 -13.09 -1.94
N ARG A 27 2.21 -11.99 -1.61
CA ARG A 27 2.32 -10.72 -2.34
C ARG A 27 3.74 -10.14 -2.24
N VAL A 28 4.33 -10.17 -1.05
CA VAL A 28 5.73 -9.75 -0.84
C VAL A 28 6.70 -10.64 -1.62
N ALA A 29 6.49 -11.96 -1.61
CA ALA A 29 7.34 -12.90 -2.36
C ALA A 29 7.28 -12.66 -3.88
N ILE A 30 6.09 -12.32 -4.42
CA ILE A 30 5.95 -11.95 -5.83
C ILE A 30 6.76 -10.68 -6.13
N ALA A 31 6.61 -9.62 -5.33
CA ALA A 31 7.36 -8.38 -5.50
C ALA A 31 8.88 -8.62 -5.49
N ARG A 32 9.38 -9.47 -4.58
CA ARG A 32 10.80 -9.85 -4.51
C ARG A 32 11.25 -10.63 -5.74
N ARG A 33 10.46 -11.62 -6.17
CA ARG A 33 10.79 -12.48 -7.33
C ARG A 33 10.94 -11.66 -8.61
N VAL A 34 10.11 -10.62 -8.79
CA VAL A 34 10.17 -9.73 -9.95
C VAL A 34 11.16 -8.58 -9.76
N LYS A 35 11.89 -8.54 -8.66
CA LYS A 35 12.81 -7.44 -8.28
C LYS A 35 12.13 -6.08 -8.37
N ALA A 36 10.94 -5.96 -7.80
CA ALA A 36 10.18 -4.72 -7.83
C ALA A 36 10.94 -3.59 -7.11
N HIS A 37 10.99 -2.41 -7.72
CA HIS A 37 11.55 -1.21 -7.08
C HIS A 37 10.60 -0.59 -6.06
N LEU A 38 9.29 -0.78 -6.25
CA LEU A 38 8.24 -0.27 -5.38
C LEU A 38 7.13 -1.32 -5.22
N LEU A 39 6.49 -1.36 -4.04
CA LEU A 39 5.25 -2.12 -3.81
C LEU A 39 4.14 -1.16 -3.38
N VAL A 40 3.05 -1.11 -4.12
CA VAL A 40 1.88 -0.32 -3.78
C VAL A 40 0.70 -1.25 -3.54
N SER A 41 0.22 -1.31 -2.30
CA SER A 41 -0.96 -2.07 -1.90
C SER A 41 -2.17 -1.14 -1.92
N ILE A 42 -3.13 -1.39 -2.81
CA ILE A 42 -4.31 -0.55 -2.98
C ILE A 42 -5.50 -1.23 -2.30
N HIS A 43 -6.14 -0.51 -1.41
CA HIS A 43 -7.21 -0.99 -0.55
C HIS A 43 -8.45 -0.09 -0.59
N ALA A 44 -9.56 -0.64 -0.14
CA ALA A 44 -10.80 0.04 0.21
C ALA A 44 -11.46 -0.76 1.33
N ASP A 45 -11.03 -0.52 2.56
CA ASP A 45 -11.43 -1.33 3.71
C ASP A 45 -12.78 -0.90 4.29
N ALA A 46 -13.41 -1.79 5.06
CA ALA A 46 -14.53 -1.43 5.90
C ALA A 46 -14.03 -0.86 7.23
N TRP A 47 -14.68 0.19 7.73
CA TRP A 47 -14.49 0.72 9.08
C TRP A 47 -15.70 0.39 9.96
N VAL A 48 -15.49 0.36 11.27
CA VAL A 48 -16.56 0.07 12.24
C VAL A 48 -17.72 1.06 12.16
N LYS A 49 -17.42 2.34 11.85
CA LYS A 49 -18.40 3.40 11.71
C LYS A 49 -18.58 3.77 10.24
N SER A 50 -19.80 3.75 9.74
CA SER A 50 -20.13 4.04 8.35
C SER A 50 -19.94 5.51 7.94
N ASN A 51 -19.75 6.44 8.88
CA ASN A 51 -19.47 7.84 8.60
C ASN A 51 -17.97 8.13 8.35
N VAL A 52 -17.08 7.15 8.58
CA VAL A 52 -15.67 7.28 8.25
C VAL A 52 -15.50 7.29 6.73
N ARG A 53 -14.66 8.22 6.23
CA ARG A 53 -14.45 8.44 4.81
C ARG A 53 -13.11 9.11 4.54
N GLY A 54 -12.69 9.06 3.29
CA GLY A 54 -11.51 9.74 2.79
C GLY A 54 -10.33 8.80 2.58
N SER A 55 -9.41 9.20 1.73
CA SER A 55 -8.21 8.43 1.42
C SER A 55 -7.17 8.55 2.53
N SER A 56 -6.35 7.49 2.70
CA SER A 56 -5.23 7.45 3.64
C SER A 56 -4.03 6.75 3.02
N GLY A 57 -2.83 7.11 3.46
CA GLY A 57 -1.60 6.44 3.08
C GLY A 57 -0.88 5.90 4.31
N PHE A 58 -0.32 4.70 4.18
CA PHE A 58 0.40 4.03 5.26
C PHE A 58 1.75 3.53 4.78
N ALA A 59 2.75 3.66 5.66
CA ALA A 59 4.05 3.04 5.52
C ALA A 59 4.32 2.08 6.70
N LEU A 60 5.32 1.23 6.56
CA LEU A 60 5.72 0.32 7.62
C LEU A 60 6.28 1.09 8.82
N SER A 61 5.97 0.62 10.03
CA SER A 61 6.63 1.01 11.28
C SER A 61 7.26 -0.18 11.96
N GLN A 62 8.49 0.00 12.43
CA GLN A 62 9.17 -0.94 13.33
C GLN A 62 8.94 -0.62 14.81
N LYS A 63 8.52 0.63 15.11
CA LYS A 63 8.40 1.16 16.49
C LYS A 63 6.95 1.22 17.00
N GLY A 64 6.00 0.58 16.29
CA GLY A 64 4.58 0.62 16.62
C GLY A 64 3.78 1.55 15.70
N ALA A 65 2.47 1.66 15.96
CA ALA A 65 1.58 2.46 15.12
C ALA A 65 1.55 3.94 15.55
N THR A 66 1.46 4.84 14.58
CA THR A 66 1.39 6.29 14.81
C THR A 66 0.05 6.75 15.39
N SER A 67 -0.99 5.92 15.22
CA SER A 67 -2.32 6.20 15.79
C SER A 67 -3.06 4.90 16.14
N ALA A 68 -4.11 5.01 16.96
CA ALA A 68 -5.02 3.90 17.24
C ALA A 68 -5.71 3.39 15.96
N ALA A 69 -6.06 4.30 15.05
CA ALA A 69 -6.65 3.98 13.76
C ALA A 69 -5.69 3.16 12.88
N ALA A 70 -4.43 3.60 12.74
CA ALA A 70 -3.41 2.87 12.00
C ALA A 70 -3.14 1.48 12.60
N ARG A 71 -3.14 1.37 13.93
CA ARG A 71 -3.00 0.08 14.63
C ARG A 71 -4.15 -0.86 14.31
N TRP A 72 -5.36 -0.36 14.37
CA TRP A 72 -6.57 -1.14 14.10
C TRP A 72 -6.59 -1.64 12.64
N LEU A 73 -6.33 -0.76 11.67
CA LEU A 73 -6.24 -1.12 10.26
C LEU A 73 -5.17 -2.18 10.00
N ALA A 74 -3.97 -1.99 10.55
CA ALA A 74 -2.89 -2.96 10.39
C ALA A 74 -3.26 -4.33 10.99
N LYS A 75 -3.94 -4.35 12.14
CA LYS A 75 -4.43 -5.59 12.74
C LYS A 75 -5.43 -6.29 11.81
N ASN A 76 -6.47 -5.58 11.34
CA ASN A 76 -7.47 -6.16 10.45
C ASN A 76 -6.87 -6.67 9.14
N GLN A 77 -5.98 -5.89 8.53
CA GLN A 77 -5.29 -6.30 7.32
C GLN A 77 -4.43 -7.56 7.52
N ASN A 78 -3.71 -7.62 8.62
CA ASN A 78 -2.86 -8.77 8.93
C ASN A 78 -3.70 -10.04 9.21
N GLU A 79 -4.91 -9.89 9.75
CA GLU A 79 -5.84 -10.98 10.00
C GLU A 79 -6.50 -11.52 8.72
N SER A 80 -6.38 -10.84 7.58
CA SER A 80 -6.92 -11.30 6.30
C SER A 80 -6.34 -12.65 5.85
N ASP A 81 -5.12 -12.97 6.24
CA ASP A 81 -4.48 -14.27 5.97
C ASP A 81 -5.17 -15.42 6.73
N LEU A 82 -5.74 -15.16 7.93
CA LEU A 82 -6.55 -16.15 8.67
C LEU A 82 -7.82 -16.51 7.89
N ILE A 83 -8.50 -15.51 7.33
CA ILE A 83 -9.71 -15.69 6.53
C ILE A 83 -9.39 -16.51 5.27
N GLY A 84 -8.20 -16.30 4.69
CA GLY A 84 -7.68 -17.04 3.55
C GLY A 84 -7.20 -18.47 3.86
N GLY A 85 -7.36 -18.95 5.11
CA GLY A 85 -6.94 -20.29 5.52
C GLY A 85 -5.43 -20.46 5.76
N VAL A 86 -4.67 -19.37 5.86
CA VAL A 86 -3.23 -19.42 6.15
C VAL A 86 -3.03 -19.69 7.64
N ASN A 87 -2.31 -20.75 7.98
CA ASN A 87 -1.94 -21.03 9.37
C ASN A 87 -0.83 -20.07 9.83
N ILE A 88 -1.21 -19.00 10.54
CA ILE A 88 -0.29 -17.97 11.02
C ILE A 88 0.75 -18.53 11.99
N ALA A 89 0.45 -19.61 12.70
CA ALA A 89 1.43 -20.23 13.62
C ALA A 89 2.64 -20.82 12.89
N THR A 90 2.45 -21.31 11.67
CA THR A 90 3.54 -21.78 10.80
C THR A 90 4.23 -20.65 10.03
N VAL A 91 3.49 -19.64 9.63
CA VAL A 91 4.02 -18.46 8.92
C VAL A 91 4.82 -17.57 9.86
N ASN A 92 4.37 -17.38 11.12
CA ASN A 92 5.07 -16.51 12.08
C ASN A 92 6.47 -17.02 12.47
N LYS A 93 6.74 -18.31 12.50
CA LYS A 93 8.09 -18.81 12.81
C LYS A 93 9.08 -18.62 11.68
N GLN A 94 8.68 -18.80 10.43
CA GLN A 94 9.59 -18.62 9.27
C GLN A 94 9.65 -17.16 8.78
N VAL A 95 8.54 -16.43 8.86
CA VAL A 95 8.44 -15.03 8.43
C VAL A 95 8.97 -14.08 9.52
N ALA A 96 8.77 -14.37 10.80
CA ALA A 96 9.29 -13.55 11.89
C ALA A 96 10.83 -13.58 11.95
N THR A 97 11.45 -14.72 11.70
CA THR A 97 12.92 -14.85 11.74
C THR A 97 13.61 -14.18 10.55
N VAL A 98 12.94 -14.08 9.40
CA VAL A 98 13.49 -13.48 8.16
C VAL A 98 13.12 -12.00 8.01
N LEU A 99 12.06 -11.52 8.67
CA LEU A 99 11.48 -10.19 8.43
C LEU A 99 11.88 -9.11 9.45
N VAL A 100 12.50 -9.46 10.55
CA VAL A 100 12.81 -8.50 11.64
C VAL A 100 14.05 -7.66 11.34
N ASP A 101 14.94 -8.07 10.44
CA ASP A 101 16.31 -7.54 10.47
C ASP A 101 16.72 -6.60 9.34
N MET A 102 15.92 -6.34 8.30
CA MET A 102 16.47 -5.60 7.13
C MET A 102 15.55 -4.58 6.43
N THR A 103 14.51 -4.08 7.06
CA THR A 103 13.86 -2.89 6.50
C THR A 103 14.67 -1.68 6.94
N SER A 104 15.58 -1.24 6.07
CA SER A 104 16.49 -0.13 6.37
C SER A 104 15.74 1.16 6.64
N THR A 105 16.34 2.05 7.42
CA THR A 105 15.84 3.42 7.64
C THR A 105 15.59 4.14 6.31
N TRP A 106 16.42 3.88 5.30
CA TRP A 106 16.25 4.40 3.94
C TRP A 106 14.93 3.91 3.30
N THR A 107 14.65 2.59 3.33
CA THR A 107 13.42 2.02 2.75
C THR A 107 12.16 2.62 3.38
N ILE A 108 12.14 2.81 4.70
CA ILE A 108 11.02 3.44 5.41
C ILE A 108 10.93 4.93 5.04
N GLY A 109 12.05 5.65 5.02
CA GLY A 109 12.10 7.06 4.63
C GLY A 109 11.58 7.26 3.21
N TYR A 110 12.02 6.44 2.27
CA TYR A 110 11.51 6.46 0.89
C TYR A 110 10.01 6.16 0.83
N SER A 111 9.53 5.16 1.57
CA SER A 111 8.10 4.83 1.64
C SER A 111 7.25 5.98 2.17
N LEU A 112 7.76 6.72 3.15
CA LEU A 112 7.09 7.91 3.68
C LEU A 112 7.01 9.02 2.64
N GLY A 113 8.09 9.29 1.89
CA GLY A 113 8.11 10.26 0.79
C GLY A 113 7.13 9.86 -0.33
N LEU A 114 7.16 8.58 -0.74
CA LEU A 114 6.24 8.04 -1.74
C LEU A 114 4.78 8.18 -1.29
N GLY A 115 4.48 7.80 -0.05
CA GLY A 115 3.15 7.93 0.52
C GLY A 115 2.67 9.38 0.58
N ALA A 116 3.55 10.31 0.94
CA ALA A 116 3.24 11.74 0.98
C ALA A 116 2.93 12.29 -0.41
N ALA A 117 3.74 11.95 -1.43
CA ALA A 117 3.50 12.35 -2.81
C ALA A 117 2.17 11.81 -3.35
N VAL A 118 1.85 10.54 -3.05
CA VAL A 118 0.56 9.94 -3.45
C VAL A 118 -0.62 10.59 -2.73
N LEU A 119 -0.52 10.85 -1.41
CA LEU A 119 -1.60 11.52 -0.66
C LEU A 119 -1.86 12.94 -1.17
N ASP A 120 -0.81 13.67 -1.55
CA ASP A 120 -0.95 15.02 -2.06
C ASP A 120 -1.76 15.06 -3.37
N GLU A 121 -1.52 14.11 -4.26
CA GLU A 121 -2.31 13.95 -5.48
C GLU A 121 -3.76 13.52 -5.19
N LEU A 122 -3.95 12.59 -4.27
CA LEU A 122 -5.29 12.11 -3.89
C LEU A 122 -6.14 13.21 -3.25
N ARG A 123 -5.53 14.19 -2.61
CA ARG A 123 -6.21 15.37 -2.01
C ARG A 123 -7.08 16.13 -3.02
N SER A 124 -6.68 16.17 -4.28
CA SER A 124 -7.43 16.84 -5.35
C SER A 124 -8.63 16.02 -5.85
N ILE A 125 -8.64 14.71 -5.58
CA ILE A 125 -9.66 13.77 -6.08
C ILE A 125 -10.66 13.41 -4.99
N ASN A 126 -10.17 13.21 -3.77
CA ASN A 126 -10.98 12.76 -2.63
C ASN A 126 -10.56 13.49 -1.36
N ARG A 127 -11.48 13.59 -0.40
CA ARG A 127 -11.11 14.00 0.95
C ARG A 127 -10.05 13.07 1.50
N LEU A 128 -9.07 13.58 2.22
CA LEU A 128 -8.16 12.75 3.00
C LEU A 128 -8.74 12.47 4.38
N HIS A 129 -8.71 11.19 4.80
CA HIS A 129 -9.03 10.80 6.17
C HIS A 129 -7.98 11.33 7.15
N LYS A 130 -6.70 11.22 6.76
CA LYS A 130 -5.56 11.84 7.44
C LYS A 130 -4.71 12.62 6.44
N GLY A 131 -4.30 13.81 6.83
CA GLY A 131 -3.54 14.72 5.95
C GLY A 131 -2.06 14.36 5.77
N LYS A 132 -1.59 13.29 6.43
CA LYS A 132 -0.21 12.79 6.37
C LYS A 132 -0.18 11.26 6.40
N VAL A 133 0.93 10.70 5.93
CA VAL A 133 1.18 9.26 5.98
C VAL A 133 1.24 8.80 7.43
N GLU A 134 0.47 7.77 7.74
CA GLU A 134 0.53 7.08 9.03
C GLU A 134 1.42 5.84 8.93
N GLN A 135 1.83 5.29 10.06
CA GLN A 135 2.68 4.11 10.10
C GLN A 135 2.11 3.06 11.05
N ALA A 136 2.22 1.79 10.66
CA ALA A 136 1.92 0.67 11.52
C ALA A 136 2.60 -0.62 11.00
N GLY A 137 2.41 -1.73 11.72
CA GLY A 137 3.01 -3.03 11.41
C GLY A 137 2.28 -3.83 10.34
N PHE A 138 2.01 -3.24 9.17
CA PHE A 138 1.37 -3.93 8.05
C PHE A 138 2.24 -5.05 7.49
N ALA A 139 1.75 -6.28 7.51
CA ALA A 139 2.51 -7.45 7.05
C ALA A 139 2.85 -7.37 5.55
N VAL A 140 1.92 -6.86 4.74
CA VAL A 140 2.13 -6.68 3.28
C VAL A 140 3.24 -5.68 2.95
N LEU A 141 3.62 -4.79 3.86
CA LEU A 141 4.68 -3.80 3.67
C LEU A 141 6.05 -4.26 4.17
N LYS A 142 6.16 -5.49 4.67
CA LYS A 142 7.41 -6.05 5.19
C LYS A 142 8.32 -6.62 4.08
N GLY A 143 8.32 -6.03 2.90
CA GLY A 143 9.23 -6.38 1.80
C GLY A 143 10.65 -5.91 2.12
N GLN A 144 11.62 -6.85 2.22
CA GLN A 144 13.02 -6.48 2.45
C GLN A 144 13.56 -5.61 1.32
N GLY A 145 14.04 -4.41 1.64
CA GLY A 145 14.67 -3.51 0.69
C GLY A 145 13.75 -2.90 -0.38
N ILE A 146 12.44 -3.23 -0.37
CA ILE A 146 11.48 -2.70 -1.34
C ILE A 146 10.65 -1.60 -0.66
N PRO A 147 10.79 -0.32 -1.04
CA PRO A 147 9.91 0.74 -0.59
C PRO A 147 8.45 0.39 -0.85
N SER A 148 7.61 0.49 0.17
CA SER A 148 6.27 -0.06 0.13
C SER A 148 5.27 0.85 0.83
N ILE A 149 4.11 1.09 0.20
CA ILE A 149 3.00 1.83 0.79
C ILE A 149 1.69 1.06 0.65
N LEU A 150 0.78 1.30 1.60
CA LEU A 150 -0.61 0.92 1.49
C LEU A 150 -1.44 2.20 1.33
N VAL A 151 -2.29 2.20 0.31
CA VAL A 151 -3.19 3.31 -0.01
C VAL A 151 -4.62 2.85 0.21
N GLU A 152 -5.26 3.37 1.25
CA GLU A 152 -6.71 3.31 1.38
C GLU A 152 -7.31 4.35 0.47
N THR A 153 -7.96 3.94 -0.59
CA THR A 153 -8.57 4.86 -1.56
C THR A 153 -9.85 5.47 -1.03
N ALA A 154 -10.60 4.70 -0.24
CA ALA A 154 -11.86 5.08 0.40
C ALA A 154 -12.26 3.98 1.42
N PHE A 155 -13.34 4.17 2.17
CA PHE A 155 -13.89 3.15 3.06
C PHE A 155 -15.21 2.60 2.51
N ILE A 156 -15.25 1.30 2.16
CA ILE A 156 -16.45 0.65 1.60
C ILE A 156 -17.65 0.61 2.57
N SER A 157 -17.40 0.77 3.88
CA SER A 157 -18.48 0.91 4.88
C SER A 157 -19.23 2.24 4.78
N ASN A 158 -18.70 3.24 4.06
CA ASN A 158 -19.37 4.50 3.77
C ASN A 158 -20.16 4.38 2.46
N PRO A 159 -21.52 4.50 2.49
CA PRO A 159 -22.34 4.28 1.29
C PRO A 159 -22.01 5.21 0.12
N THR A 160 -21.64 6.47 0.42
CA THR A 160 -21.25 7.44 -0.62
C THR A 160 -19.95 7.03 -1.28
N GLU A 161 -18.94 6.63 -0.49
CA GLU A 161 -17.64 6.19 -1.03
C GLU A 161 -17.74 4.85 -1.76
N GLU A 162 -18.57 3.93 -1.28
CA GLU A 162 -18.86 2.68 -1.98
C GLU A 162 -19.40 2.94 -3.40
N GLN A 163 -20.33 3.90 -3.57
CA GLN A 163 -20.84 4.28 -4.88
C GLN A 163 -19.75 4.90 -5.76
N LEU A 164 -18.89 5.75 -5.19
CA LEU A 164 -17.75 6.33 -5.92
C LEU A 164 -16.77 5.24 -6.36
N LEU A 165 -16.48 4.24 -5.52
CA LEU A 165 -15.60 3.13 -5.84
C LEU A 165 -16.13 2.27 -6.99
N LYS A 166 -17.45 2.20 -7.21
CA LYS A 166 -18.09 1.52 -8.34
C LYS A 166 -18.04 2.34 -9.65
N ASN A 167 -17.71 3.65 -9.57
CA ASN A 167 -17.67 4.54 -10.72
C ASN A 167 -16.33 4.45 -11.45
N ALA A 168 -16.34 4.02 -12.72
CA ALA A 168 -15.14 3.85 -13.53
C ALA A 168 -14.32 5.14 -13.69
N ASN A 169 -14.99 6.30 -13.85
CA ASN A 169 -14.28 7.59 -13.97
C ASN A 169 -13.59 7.96 -12.66
N HIS A 170 -14.21 7.67 -11.52
CA HIS A 170 -13.60 7.90 -10.21
C HIS A 170 -12.40 6.97 -9.99
N GLN A 171 -12.52 5.68 -10.34
CA GLN A 171 -11.41 4.72 -10.29
C GLN A 171 -10.24 5.19 -11.17
N GLN A 172 -10.51 5.70 -12.36
CA GLN A 172 -9.48 6.23 -13.26
C GLN A 172 -8.78 7.44 -12.67
N LYS A 173 -9.52 8.37 -12.05
CA LYS A 173 -8.95 9.54 -11.37
C LYS A 173 -8.05 9.12 -10.20
N LEU A 174 -8.49 8.19 -9.35
CA LEU A 174 -7.69 7.64 -8.25
C LEU A 174 -6.39 6.98 -8.77
N ALA A 175 -6.52 6.16 -9.83
CA ALA A 175 -5.36 5.50 -10.42
C ALA A 175 -4.35 6.49 -11.01
N GLN A 176 -4.84 7.56 -11.67
CA GLN A 176 -4.00 8.62 -12.20
C GLN A 176 -3.30 9.41 -11.09
N ALA A 177 -4.00 9.74 -10.02
CA ALA A 177 -3.41 10.42 -8.86
C ALA A 177 -2.28 9.58 -8.22
N ILE A 178 -2.53 8.28 -8.02
CA ILE A 178 -1.50 7.36 -7.50
C ILE A 178 -0.28 7.32 -8.43
N LEU A 179 -0.48 7.19 -9.75
CA LEU A 179 0.63 7.19 -10.72
C LEU A 179 1.40 8.51 -10.68
N THR A 180 0.70 9.65 -10.64
CA THR A 180 1.36 10.97 -10.59
C THR A 180 2.21 11.10 -9.32
N GLY A 181 1.71 10.67 -8.16
CA GLY A 181 2.48 10.64 -6.91
C GLY A 181 3.72 9.74 -7.00
N ILE A 182 3.59 8.55 -7.61
CA ILE A 182 4.73 7.66 -7.85
C ILE A 182 5.79 8.35 -8.74
N LYS A 183 5.37 8.96 -9.85
CA LYS A 183 6.29 9.67 -10.77
C LYS A 183 6.99 10.84 -10.09
N LYS A 184 6.30 11.61 -9.25
CA LYS A 184 6.90 12.70 -8.48
C LYS A 184 8.00 12.19 -7.54
N GLN A 185 7.73 11.10 -6.82
CA GLN A 185 8.72 10.49 -5.93
C GLN A 185 9.93 9.94 -6.69
N LEU A 186 9.72 9.25 -7.80
CA LEU A 186 10.80 8.75 -8.65
C LEU A 186 11.65 9.88 -9.22
N ALA A 187 11.04 10.98 -9.67
CA ALA A 187 11.76 12.14 -10.19
C ALA A 187 12.56 12.90 -9.11
N ALA A 188 12.10 12.86 -7.86
CA ALA A 188 12.80 13.46 -6.73
C ALA A 188 14.03 12.64 -6.27
N ASP A 189 14.05 11.34 -6.59
CA ASP A 189 15.12 10.43 -6.18
C ASP A 189 16.04 10.09 -7.37
N LYS A 190 17.15 10.81 -7.46
CA LYS A 190 18.18 10.58 -8.49
C LYS A 190 18.86 9.22 -8.36
N THR A 191 18.82 8.58 -7.18
CA THR A 191 19.54 7.33 -6.92
C THR A 191 18.90 6.11 -7.58
N LEU A 192 17.59 6.13 -7.85
CA LEU A 192 16.90 5.03 -8.56
C LEU A 192 16.93 5.19 -10.09
N VAL A 193 17.16 6.41 -10.60
CA VAL A 193 17.19 6.69 -12.04
C VAL A 193 18.53 6.24 -12.67
N GLU A 194 19.61 6.18 -11.89
CA GLU A 194 20.96 5.81 -12.37
C GLU A 194 21.22 4.29 -12.39
N GLN A 195 20.29 3.46 -11.90
CA GLN A 195 20.44 2.00 -11.82
C GLN A 195 19.62 1.22 -12.89
N GLY A 196 18.95 1.88 -13.79
CA GLY A 196 18.15 1.33 -14.90
C GLY A 196 18.78 1.60 -16.25
#